data_c874ff9f09050ecf2703271916cb608b
#
_entry.id   c874ff9f09050ecf2703271916cb608b
#
_cell.length_a   1.000
_cell.length_b   1.000
_cell.length_c   1.000
_cell.angle_alpha   90.00
_cell.angle_beta   90.00
_cell.angle_gamma   90.00
#
_symmetry.space_group_name_H-M   'P 1'
#
loop_
_entity.id
_entity.type
_entity.pdbx_description
1 polymer ?
#
loop_
_entity_poly.entity_id
_entity_poly.type
_entity_poly.pdbx_seq_one_letter_code
_entity_poly.pdbx_strand_id
1 'polypeptide(L)'
;MNAQALKKFVEENHKLALECANLLSQCNKWERECSLYDRDREALMDFGNEADERAKEAEIRVHELEEEVRKLSEELQFYKCECEMRTVIIFIFTWSVYMLFCVLNLINWKRKVLG
;
A
#
# COMPACT_ATOMS: atom_id res chain seq x y z
N MET A 1 14.84 -35.53 74.42
CA MET A 1 15.41 -35.15 73.13
C MET A 1 16.83 -34.72 73.33
N ASN A 2 17.78 -35.26 72.56
CA ASN A 2 19.18 -34.88 72.60
C ASN A 2 19.37 -33.45 72.14
N ALA A 3 20.18 -32.67 72.88
CA ALA A 3 20.49 -31.26 72.54
C ALA A 3 21.06 -31.08 71.14
N GLN A 4 21.89 -32.05 70.68
CA GLN A 4 22.45 -32.03 69.32
C GLN A 4 21.38 -32.20 68.23
N ALA A 5 20.38 -33.08 68.46
CA ALA A 5 19.25 -33.26 67.54
C ALA A 5 18.39 -31.98 67.43
N LEU A 6 18.13 -31.32 68.57
CA LEU A 6 17.40 -30.06 68.58
C LEU A 6 18.14 -28.95 67.85
N LYS A 7 19.43 -28.82 68.05
CA LYS A 7 20.28 -27.85 67.34
C LYS A 7 20.25 -28.08 65.82
N LYS A 8 20.34 -29.31 65.40
CA LYS A 8 20.26 -29.70 63.99
C LYS A 8 18.90 -29.33 63.37
N PHE A 9 17.82 -29.59 64.04
CA PHE A 9 16.48 -29.20 63.60
C PHE A 9 16.31 -27.68 63.46
N VAL A 10 16.86 -26.90 64.42
CA VAL A 10 16.83 -25.44 64.38
C VAL A 10 17.65 -24.92 63.17
N GLU A 11 18.80 -25.49 62.91
CA GLU A 11 19.65 -25.10 61.75
C GLU A 11 18.96 -25.44 60.42
N GLU A 12 18.34 -26.63 60.30
CA GLU A 12 17.59 -27.04 59.11
C GLU A 12 16.38 -26.11 58.89
N ASN A 13 15.60 -25.81 59.94
CA ASN A 13 14.51 -24.87 59.85
C ASN A 13 14.95 -23.50 59.42
N HIS A 14 16.10 -23.01 59.91
CA HIS A 14 16.65 -21.71 59.51
C HIS A 14 17.05 -21.74 58.02
N LYS A 15 17.67 -22.81 57.54
CA LYS A 15 18.00 -22.99 56.12
C LYS A 15 16.74 -23.01 55.26
N LEU A 16 15.72 -23.74 55.65
CA LEU A 16 14.46 -23.82 54.93
C LEU A 16 13.78 -22.46 54.85
N ALA A 17 13.80 -21.69 55.95
CA ALA A 17 13.25 -20.36 55.98
C ALA A 17 13.96 -19.42 54.99
N LEU A 18 15.30 -19.49 54.94
CA LEU A 18 16.09 -18.73 53.96
C LEU A 18 15.77 -19.13 52.51
N GLU A 19 15.68 -20.42 52.24
CA GLU A 19 15.33 -20.94 50.91
C GLU A 19 13.91 -20.48 50.52
N CYS A 20 12.93 -20.58 51.43
CA CYS A 20 11.57 -20.06 51.17
C CYS A 20 11.55 -18.56 50.85
N ALA A 21 12.31 -17.75 51.59
CA ALA A 21 12.44 -16.33 51.36
C ALA A 21 13.06 -16.03 49.99
N ASN A 22 14.11 -16.79 49.62
CA ASN A 22 14.77 -16.65 48.33
C ASN A 22 13.86 -17.06 47.17
N LEU A 23 13.18 -18.19 47.28
CA LEU A 23 12.24 -18.65 46.27
C LEU A 23 11.05 -17.69 46.10
N LEU A 24 10.54 -17.12 47.19
CA LEU A 24 9.49 -16.13 47.15
C LEU A 24 9.97 -14.86 46.40
N SER A 25 11.18 -14.40 46.67
CA SER A 25 11.78 -13.29 45.97
C SER A 25 11.92 -13.57 44.46
N GLN A 26 12.36 -14.76 44.09
CA GLN A 26 12.45 -15.20 42.69
C GLN A 26 11.06 -15.25 42.01
N CYS A 27 10.05 -15.81 42.69
CA CYS A 27 8.68 -15.82 42.18
C CYS A 27 8.16 -14.41 41.89
N ASN A 28 8.34 -13.49 42.83
CA ASN A 28 7.94 -12.09 42.66
C ASN A 28 8.68 -11.43 41.48
N LYS A 29 9.95 -11.73 41.29
CA LYS A 29 10.74 -11.27 40.14
C LYS A 29 10.16 -11.79 38.83
N TRP A 30 9.91 -13.09 38.75
CA TRP A 30 9.35 -13.71 37.55
C TRP A 30 7.94 -13.23 37.24
N GLU A 31 7.09 -13.03 38.25
CA GLU A 31 5.75 -12.42 38.05
C GLU A 31 5.85 -11.04 37.43
N ARG A 32 6.77 -10.21 37.88
CA ARG A 32 6.99 -8.88 37.30
C ARG A 32 7.48 -8.97 35.85
N GLU A 33 8.42 -9.86 35.56
CA GLU A 33 8.91 -10.08 34.21
C GLU A 33 7.81 -10.60 33.28
N CYS A 34 7.01 -11.58 33.74
CA CYS A 34 5.88 -12.07 32.97
C CYS A 34 4.85 -10.98 32.66
N SER A 35 4.57 -10.10 33.65
CA SER A 35 3.67 -8.95 33.45
C SER A 35 4.22 -7.97 32.41
N LEU A 36 5.53 -7.72 32.39
CA LEU A 36 6.16 -6.89 31.38
C LEU A 36 6.08 -7.52 29.98
N TYR A 37 6.34 -8.81 29.87
CA TYR A 37 6.22 -9.52 28.59
C TYR A 37 4.79 -9.54 28.07
N ASP A 38 3.78 -9.66 28.94
CA ASP A 38 2.39 -9.56 28.54
C ASP A 38 2.03 -8.19 28.00
N ARG A 39 2.52 -7.13 28.63
CA ARG A 39 2.34 -5.75 28.12
C ARG A 39 3.02 -5.55 26.78
N ASP A 40 4.25 -6.04 26.62
CA ASP A 40 4.99 -5.96 25.37
C ASP A 40 4.28 -6.73 24.26
N ARG A 41 3.73 -7.89 24.58
CA ARG A 41 2.93 -8.69 23.65
C ARG A 41 1.67 -7.94 23.20
N GLU A 42 0.93 -7.36 24.13
CA GLU A 42 -0.27 -6.56 23.80
C GLU A 42 0.09 -5.36 22.92
N ALA A 43 1.16 -4.63 23.26
CA ALA A 43 1.63 -3.50 22.46
C ALA A 43 2.03 -3.92 21.04
N LEU A 44 2.70 -5.06 20.89
CA LEU A 44 3.08 -5.60 19.59
C LEU A 44 1.86 -6.06 18.78
N MET A 45 0.86 -6.66 19.43
CA MET A 45 -0.40 -7.04 18.78
C MET A 45 -1.16 -5.81 18.29
N ASP A 46 -1.27 -4.77 19.10
CA ASP A 46 -1.92 -3.51 18.71
C ASP A 46 -1.18 -2.85 17.55
N PHE A 47 0.13 -2.80 17.61
CA PHE A 47 0.95 -2.28 16.51
C PHE A 47 0.77 -3.10 15.22
N GLY A 48 0.73 -4.43 15.33
CA GLY A 48 0.48 -5.32 14.21
C GLY A 48 -0.90 -5.11 13.59
N ASN A 49 -1.94 -4.95 14.42
CA ASN A 49 -3.29 -4.68 13.97
C ASN A 49 -3.40 -3.32 13.26
N GLU A 50 -2.79 -2.28 13.81
CA GLU A 50 -2.75 -0.96 13.17
C GLU A 50 -2.00 -0.99 11.84
N ALA A 51 -0.91 -1.74 11.76
CA ALA A 51 -0.16 -1.92 10.52
C ALA A 51 -0.99 -2.66 9.45
N ASP A 52 -1.74 -3.68 9.86
CA ASP A 52 -2.64 -4.42 8.98
C ASP A 52 -3.77 -3.54 8.45
N GLU A 53 -4.38 -2.73 9.31
CA GLU A 53 -5.41 -1.75 8.89
C GLU A 53 -4.86 -0.74 7.89
N ARG A 54 -3.68 -0.19 8.14
CA ARG A 54 -3.02 0.72 7.19
C ARG A 54 -2.70 0.04 5.87
N ALA A 55 -2.29 -1.21 5.90
CA ALA A 55 -2.04 -1.98 4.68
C ALA A 55 -3.32 -2.16 3.86
N LYS A 56 -4.44 -2.49 4.51
CA LYS A 56 -5.75 -2.61 3.86
C LYS A 56 -6.23 -1.30 3.26
N GLU A 57 -6.08 -0.20 3.98
CA GLU A 57 -6.40 1.15 3.46
C GLU A 57 -5.54 1.50 2.25
N ALA A 58 -4.25 1.17 2.29
CA ALA A 58 -3.35 1.37 1.17
C ALA A 58 -3.73 0.52 -0.05
N GLU A 59 -4.15 -0.72 0.15
CA GLU A 59 -4.65 -1.59 -0.93
C GLU A 59 -5.89 -1.00 -1.60
N ILE A 60 -6.84 -0.51 -0.81
CA ILE A 60 -8.04 0.17 -1.33
C ILE A 60 -7.63 1.38 -2.16
N ARG A 61 -6.70 2.18 -1.65
CA ARG A 61 -6.21 3.36 -2.37
C ARG A 61 -5.50 3.01 -3.68
N VAL A 62 -4.74 1.92 -3.69
CA VAL A 62 -4.12 1.41 -4.93
C VAL A 62 -5.19 1.04 -5.96
N HIS A 63 -6.23 0.31 -5.55
CA HIS A 63 -7.34 -0.05 -6.45
C HIS A 63 -8.07 1.17 -7.00
N GLU A 64 -8.33 2.18 -6.18
CA GLU A 64 -8.93 3.45 -6.62
C GLU A 64 -8.06 4.14 -7.68
N LEU A 65 -6.76 4.22 -7.43
CA LEU A 65 -5.82 4.84 -8.38
C LEU A 65 -5.69 4.03 -9.67
N GLU A 66 -5.67 2.72 -9.60
CA GLU A 66 -5.69 1.85 -10.79
C GLU A 66 -6.93 2.11 -11.66
N GLU A 67 -8.09 2.27 -11.03
CA GLU A 67 -9.33 2.58 -11.73
C GLU A 67 -9.29 3.99 -12.36
N GLU A 68 -8.76 4.98 -11.65
CA GLU A 68 -8.55 6.33 -12.20
C GLU A 68 -7.60 6.30 -13.41
N VAL A 69 -6.49 5.58 -13.32
CA VAL A 69 -5.53 5.42 -14.42
C VAL A 69 -6.20 4.75 -15.62
N ARG A 70 -7.02 3.73 -15.39
CA ARG A 70 -7.77 3.06 -16.47
C ARG A 70 -8.72 4.03 -17.17
N LYS A 71 -9.50 4.81 -16.42
CA LYS A 71 -10.42 5.82 -16.96
C LYS A 71 -9.68 6.88 -17.76
N LEU A 72 -8.59 7.43 -17.21
CA LEU A 72 -7.79 8.44 -17.89
C LEU A 72 -7.13 7.88 -19.17
N SER A 73 -6.70 6.63 -19.16
CA SER A 73 -6.16 5.96 -20.34
C SER A 73 -7.21 5.80 -21.43
N GLU A 74 -8.44 5.44 -21.07
CA GLU A 74 -9.57 5.34 -21.99
C GLU A 74 -9.94 6.72 -22.58
N GLU A 75 -10.01 7.75 -21.75
CA GLU A 75 -10.25 9.13 -22.20
C GLU A 75 -9.15 9.61 -23.15
N LEU A 76 -7.88 9.36 -22.80
CA LEU A 76 -6.75 9.71 -23.65
C LEU A 76 -6.83 9.01 -25.00
N GLN A 77 -7.16 7.73 -25.03
CA GLN A 77 -7.35 6.97 -26.26
C GLN A 77 -8.49 7.54 -27.10
N PHE A 78 -9.60 7.90 -26.47
CA PHE A 78 -10.74 8.55 -27.12
C PHE A 78 -10.34 9.88 -27.77
N TYR A 79 -9.67 10.77 -27.04
CA TYR A 79 -9.19 12.05 -27.56
C TYR A 79 -8.14 11.87 -28.67
N LYS A 80 -7.29 10.89 -28.55
CA LYS A 80 -6.31 10.52 -29.59
C LYS A 80 -7.00 10.14 -30.90
N CYS A 81 -7.99 9.25 -30.82
CA CYS A 81 -8.81 8.85 -31.97
C CYS A 81 -9.56 10.04 -32.56
N GLU A 82 -10.12 10.91 -31.72
CA GLU A 82 -10.83 12.11 -32.17
C GLU A 82 -9.90 13.08 -32.90
N CYS A 83 -8.69 13.32 -32.38
CA CYS A 83 -7.68 14.13 -33.06
C CYS A 83 -7.25 13.53 -34.41
N GLU A 84 -7.04 12.22 -34.47
CA GLU A 84 -6.70 11.52 -35.70
C GLU A 84 -7.81 11.65 -36.75
N MET A 85 -9.07 11.50 -36.35
CA MET A 85 -10.24 11.68 -37.20
C MET A 85 -10.32 13.12 -37.75
N ARG A 86 -10.12 14.13 -36.89
CA ARG A 86 -10.09 15.54 -37.32
C ARG A 86 -8.97 15.81 -38.31
N THR A 87 -7.78 15.26 -38.07
CA THR A 87 -6.64 15.40 -38.99
C THR A 87 -6.94 14.78 -40.34
N VAL A 88 -7.54 13.59 -40.39
CA VAL A 88 -7.94 12.94 -41.63
C VAL A 88 -9.01 13.77 -42.37
N ILE A 89 -10.00 14.29 -41.68
CA ILE A 89 -11.05 15.14 -42.27
C ILE A 89 -10.46 16.40 -42.86
N ILE A 90 -9.57 17.08 -42.16
CA ILE A 90 -8.87 18.28 -42.66
C ILE A 90 -8.05 17.94 -43.90
N PHE A 91 -7.35 16.81 -43.89
CA PHE A 91 -6.56 16.36 -45.02
C PHE A 91 -7.42 16.08 -46.27
N ILE A 92 -8.54 15.37 -46.10
CA ILE A 92 -9.50 15.09 -47.16
C ILE A 92 -10.09 16.40 -47.73
N PHE A 93 -10.48 17.32 -46.84
CA PHE A 93 -11.01 18.62 -47.24
C PHE A 93 -10.00 19.42 -48.03
N THR A 94 -8.78 19.52 -47.57
CA THR A 94 -7.67 20.22 -48.26
C THR A 94 -7.39 19.60 -49.63
N TRP A 95 -7.35 18.29 -49.70
CA TRP A 95 -7.15 17.55 -50.97
C TRP A 95 -8.29 17.88 -51.96
N SER A 96 -9.55 17.83 -51.47
CA SER A 96 -10.72 18.14 -52.31
C SER A 96 -10.68 19.59 -52.86
N VAL A 97 -10.33 20.56 -52.03
CA VAL A 97 -10.16 21.94 -52.44
C VAL A 97 -9.04 22.09 -53.47
N TYR A 98 -7.90 21.43 -53.27
CA TYR A 98 -6.80 21.43 -54.21
C TYR A 98 -7.20 20.83 -55.57
N MET A 99 -7.87 19.70 -55.57
CA MET A 99 -8.35 19.06 -56.80
C MET A 99 -9.36 19.94 -57.55
N LEU A 100 -10.29 20.60 -56.84
CA LEU A 100 -11.21 21.54 -57.43
C LEU A 100 -10.51 22.74 -58.06
N PHE A 101 -9.50 23.28 -57.39
CA PHE A 101 -8.67 24.36 -57.92
C PHE A 101 -7.92 23.94 -59.19
N CYS A 102 -7.36 22.74 -59.23
CA CYS A 102 -6.70 22.23 -60.42
C CYS A 102 -7.66 22.03 -61.61
N VAL A 103 -8.87 21.53 -61.36
CA VAL A 103 -9.89 21.36 -62.36
C VAL A 103 -10.37 22.72 -62.93
N LEU A 104 -10.55 23.71 -62.07
CA LEU A 104 -10.90 25.07 -62.52
C LEU A 104 -9.81 25.71 -63.35
N ASN A 105 -8.57 25.54 -62.98
CA ASN A 105 -7.42 26.04 -63.75
C ASN A 105 -7.34 25.37 -65.11
N LEU A 106 -7.59 24.07 -65.21
CA LEU A 106 -7.59 23.34 -66.44
C LEU A 106 -8.75 23.83 -67.36
N ILE A 107 -9.91 24.05 -66.83
CA ILE A 107 -11.06 24.61 -67.56
C ILE A 107 -10.76 26.00 -68.06
N ASN A 108 -10.20 26.88 -67.28
CA ASN A 108 -9.77 28.23 -67.69
C ASN A 108 -8.72 28.18 -68.78
N TRP A 109 -7.73 27.30 -68.66
CA TRP A 109 -6.72 27.11 -69.69
C TRP A 109 -7.34 26.66 -71.02
N LYS A 110 -8.23 25.65 -70.98
CA LYS A 110 -8.96 25.17 -72.13
C LYS A 110 -9.80 26.25 -72.79
N ARG A 111 -10.44 27.09 -71.99
CA ARG A 111 -11.26 28.23 -72.46
C ARG A 111 -10.37 29.27 -73.18
N LYS A 112 -9.19 29.55 -72.67
CA LYS A 112 -8.21 30.46 -73.29
C LYS A 112 -7.66 29.96 -74.60
N VAL A 113 -7.40 28.66 -74.68
CA VAL A 113 -6.79 28.03 -75.88
C VAL A 113 -7.82 27.83 -76.99
N LEU A 114 -9.04 27.53 -76.66
CA LEU A 114 -10.15 27.28 -77.64
C LEU A 114 -10.99 28.52 -77.97
N GLY A 115 -10.83 29.56 -77.17
CA GLY A 115 -11.47 30.87 -77.42
C GLY A 115 -10.58 31.74 -78.29
#